data_b382f5fb493dafb1ef74f28247410e3a
#
_entry.id   b382f5fb493dafb1ef74f28247410e3a
#
_cell.length_a   1.000
_cell.length_b   1.000
_cell.length_c   1.000
_cell.angle_alpha   90.00
_cell.angle_beta   90.00
_cell.angle_gamma   90.00
#
_symmetry.space_group_name_H-M   'P 1'
#
loop_
_entity.id
_entity.type
_entity.pdbx_description
1 polymer ?
#
loop_
_entity_poly.entity_id
_entity_poly.type
_entity_poly.pdbx_seq_one_letter_code
_entity_poly.pdbx_strand_id
1 'polypeptide(L)'
;WMHDYVIYYGMDAALLEEFDAGHGTAFDTYFPVLLDESEHSKEEIFSALSALSGQSIVRSRFYRDETRLMEQGAVFCFHALCVYFEKHKKTSFLEYLFGRQSELPYHMFTNAVFFEQDPHKNCDFVLSPCHAYHCRNGEWTCETYFDYSKGSKRLGLFLKTIDQKLRILTDYGHPLKETELPKYIQQALDKALAEFLEERRRAAAPKPKPIQFDLSRLQNIRQAADTTRDKLLVDEDVTQEPEPPVVAAPTPAPEPEHTPAQDSRLSETETAFLRCLLDGTPYADLLRQRNVMLSVLVDHINETLFDDFGDTVILFDGDTPELIEDYAEDVAALLETSV
;
A
#
# COMPACT_ATOMS: atom_id res chain seq x y z
N TRP A 1 16.26 27.63 20.67
CA TRP A 1 17.52 28.39 20.78
C TRP A 1 18.74 27.59 20.31
N MET A 2 18.86 26.31 20.61
CA MET A 2 19.98 25.50 20.13
C MET A 2 20.02 25.45 18.60
N HIS A 3 18.86 25.25 17.96
CA HIS A 3 18.73 25.36 16.52
C HIS A 3 19.19 26.71 15.99
N ASP A 4 18.63 27.80 16.56
CA ASP A 4 19.02 29.16 16.17
C ASP A 4 20.51 29.41 16.32
N TYR A 5 21.11 28.90 17.42
CA TYR A 5 22.53 29.07 17.71
C TYR A 5 23.41 28.34 16.69
N VAL A 6 23.07 27.06 16.39
CA VAL A 6 23.81 26.26 15.42
C VAL A 6 23.74 26.88 14.02
N ILE A 7 22.53 27.31 13.60
CA ILE A 7 22.31 27.92 12.29
C ILE A 7 23.01 29.27 12.20
N TYR A 8 22.87 30.15 13.21
CA TYR A 8 23.43 31.49 13.22
C TYR A 8 24.96 31.50 13.17
N TYR A 9 25.62 30.60 13.89
CA TYR A 9 27.05 30.48 13.93
C TYR A 9 27.64 29.51 12.89
N GLY A 10 26.79 28.89 12.06
CA GLY A 10 27.23 27.94 11.03
C GLY A 10 27.95 26.72 11.62
N MET A 11 27.49 26.23 12.76
CA MET A 11 28.08 25.09 13.46
C MET A 11 27.64 23.78 12.81
N ASP A 12 28.30 22.68 13.18
CA ASP A 12 27.96 21.36 12.67
C ASP A 12 26.53 20.96 13.08
N ALA A 13 25.71 20.60 12.09
CA ALA A 13 24.33 20.15 12.30
C ALA A 13 24.24 18.91 13.20
N ALA A 14 25.28 18.06 13.22
CA ALA A 14 25.38 16.89 14.09
C ALA A 14 25.25 17.24 15.58
N LEU A 15 25.55 18.48 15.98
CA LEU A 15 25.34 18.94 17.35
C LEU A 15 23.86 18.96 17.76
N LEU A 16 22.94 18.97 16.79
CA LEU A 16 21.50 18.96 17.08
C LEU A 16 20.93 17.55 17.22
N GLU A 17 21.61 16.52 16.72
CA GLU A 17 21.13 15.13 16.80
C GLU A 17 20.86 14.68 18.24
N GLU A 18 21.73 15.09 19.17
CA GLU A 18 21.59 14.77 20.58
C GLU A 18 20.39 15.48 21.26
N PHE A 19 20.03 16.66 20.76
CA PHE A 19 18.93 17.47 21.29
C PHE A 19 17.60 17.19 20.59
N ASP A 20 17.64 16.77 19.34
CA ASP A 20 16.47 16.44 18.52
C ASP A 20 15.99 15.00 18.68
N ALA A 21 16.70 14.18 19.46
CA ALA A 21 16.30 12.82 19.76
C ALA A 21 14.87 12.79 20.35
N GLY A 22 13.87 12.64 19.50
CA GLY A 22 12.45 12.60 19.83
C GLY A 22 11.64 13.88 19.53
N HIS A 23 12.22 14.89 18.92
CA HIS A 23 11.54 16.14 18.52
C HIS A 23 11.40 16.32 17.01
N GLY A 24 12.12 15.53 16.19
CA GLY A 24 11.98 15.52 14.74
C GLY A 24 10.59 15.03 14.33
N THR A 25 9.99 15.65 13.30
CA THR A 25 8.74 15.16 12.75
C THR A 25 8.96 13.85 11.99
N ALA A 26 7.92 13.02 11.86
CA ALA A 26 8.01 11.83 11.00
C ALA A 26 8.44 12.21 9.56
N PHE A 27 8.09 13.42 9.12
CA PHE A 27 8.48 13.93 7.81
C PHE A 27 10.01 14.08 7.69
N ASP A 28 10.66 14.69 8.67
CA ASP A 28 12.11 14.89 8.67
C ASP A 28 12.90 13.58 8.68
N THR A 29 12.33 12.54 9.32
CA THR A 29 12.97 11.22 9.40
C THR A 29 12.81 10.42 8.12
N TYR A 30 11.60 10.39 7.55
CA TYR A 30 11.25 9.47 6.46
C TYR A 30 11.34 10.09 5.05
N PHE A 31 11.19 11.40 4.91
CA PHE A 31 11.24 12.03 3.60
C PHE A 31 12.63 11.93 2.93
N PRO A 32 13.78 12.06 3.65
CA PRO A 32 15.08 11.83 3.07
C PRO A 32 15.27 10.44 2.44
N VAL A 33 14.64 9.41 3.02
CA VAL A 33 14.63 8.03 2.46
C VAL A 33 13.99 7.97 1.07
N LEU A 34 12.94 8.80 0.83
CA LEU A 34 12.28 8.87 -0.46
C LEU A 34 13.01 9.76 -1.47
N LEU A 35 13.85 10.67 -1.01
CA LEU A 35 14.70 11.49 -1.89
C LEU A 35 15.84 10.69 -2.52
N ASP A 36 16.42 9.77 -1.77
CA ASP A 36 17.53 8.93 -2.24
C ASP A 36 17.18 7.44 -2.11
N GLU A 37 16.15 7.04 -2.87
CA GLU A 37 15.63 5.66 -2.84
C GLU A 37 16.68 4.60 -3.24
N SER A 38 17.76 5.02 -3.95
CA SER A 38 18.80 4.10 -4.40
C SER A 38 19.71 3.60 -3.27
N GLU A 39 19.84 4.37 -2.20
CA GLU A 39 20.66 4.07 -1.04
C GLU A 39 19.93 3.23 0.03
N HIS A 40 18.61 3.05 -0.13
CA HIS A 40 17.76 2.43 0.88
C HIS A 40 17.17 1.08 0.45
N SER A 41 16.90 0.24 1.43
CA SER A 41 16.21 -1.05 1.21
C SER A 41 14.74 -0.83 0.87
N LYS A 42 14.12 -1.84 0.22
CA LYS A 42 12.69 -1.77 -0.12
C LYS A 42 11.80 -1.66 1.13
N GLU A 43 12.22 -2.28 2.21
CA GLU A 43 11.54 -2.24 3.50
C GLU A 43 11.57 -0.84 4.11
N GLU A 44 12.71 -0.14 4.03
CA GLU A 44 12.84 1.24 4.49
C GLU A 44 12.01 2.20 3.65
N ILE A 45 12.02 2.04 2.32
CA ILE A 45 11.21 2.86 1.41
C ILE A 45 9.72 2.66 1.71
N PHE A 46 9.25 1.40 1.87
CA PHE A 46 7.85 1.15 2.20
C PHE A 46 7.48 1.72 3.57
N SER A 47 8.36 1.57 4.57
CA SER A 47 8.17 2.19 5.90
C SER A 47 8.01 3.70 5.80
N ALA A 48 8.84 4.37 4.98
CA ALA A 48 8.74 5.79 4.72
C ALA A 48 7.43 6.17 4.01
N LEU A 49 7.01 5.42 2.98
CA LEU A 49 5.74 5.64 2.29
C LEU A 49 4.55 5.47 3.25
N SER A 50 4.57 4.45 4.09
CA SER A 50 3.53 4.20 5.08
C SER A 50 3.47 5.30 6.15
N ALA A 51 4.62 5.70 6.71
CA ALA A 51 4.72 6.71 7.76
C ALA A 51 4.28 8.11 7.29
N LEU A 52 4.63 8.46 6.04
CA LEU A 52 4.28 9.75 5.43
C LEU A 52 2.89 9.78 4.80
N SER A 53 2.20 8.64 4.76
CA SER A 53 0.83 8.54 4.27
C SER A 53 -0.14 9.12 5.31
N GLY A 54 -1.15 9.85 4.85
CA GLY A 54 -2.25 10.29 5.70
C GLY A 54 -3.23 9.15 6.06
N GLN A 55 -3.01 7.93 5.55
CA GLN A 55 -3.84 6.75 5.77
C GLN A 55 -2.97 5.56 6.17
N SER A 56 -3.44 4.76 7.12
CA SER A 56 -2.69 3.62 7.62
C SER A 56 -2.93 2.38 6.74
N ILE A 57 -2.13 2.21 5.70
CA ILE A 57 -2.21 1.04 4.80
C ILE A 57 -1.97 -0.29 5.54
N VAL A 58 -1.26 -0.24 6.68
CA VAL A 58 -0.95 -1.41 7.51
C VAL A 58 -2.20 -2.05 8.11
N ARG A 59 -3.30 -1.29 8.23
CA ARG A 59 -4.59 -1.79 8.72
C ARG A 59 -5.42 -2.48 7.64
N SER A 60 -5.06 -2.32 6.37
CA SER A 60 -5.74 -3.00 5.27
C SER A 60 -5.68 -4.52 5.44
N ARG A 61 -6.81 -5.21 5.20
CA ARG A 61 -6.87 -6.67 5.25
C ARG A 61 -5.93 -7.30 4.21
N PHE A 62 -5.92 -6.77 3.01
CA PHE A 62 -5.01 -7.23 1.95
C PHE A 62 -3.55 -7.14 2.39
N TYR A 63 -3.15 -6.05 3.07
CA TYR A 63 -1.81 -5.92 3.61
C TYR A 63 -1.50 -7.03 4.64
N ARG A 64 -2.43 -7.36 5.52
CA ARG A 64 -2.23 -8.41 6.54
C ARG A 64 -2.02 -9.78 5.90
N ASP A 65 -2.81 -10.10 4.86
CA ASP A 65 -2.76 -11.40 4.19
C ASP A 65 -1.59 -11.48 3.20
N GLU A 66 -1.32 -10.41 2.46
CA GLU A 66 -0.35 -10.34 1.38
C GLU A 66 0.71 -9.25 1.60
N THR A 67 1.23 -9.14 2.84
CA THR A 67 2.20 -8.11 3.26
C THR A 67 3.32 -7.90 2.24
N ARG A 68 4.02 -8.97 1.88
CA ARG A 68 5.15 -8.89 0.95
C ARG A 68 4.76 -8.43 -0.45
N LEU A 69 3.59 -8.81 -0.90
CA LEU A 69 3.08 -8.42 -2.21
C LEU A 69 2.78 -6.93 -2.23
N MET A 70 2.12 -6.43 -1.20
CA MET A 70 1.78 -5.02 -1.06
C MET A 70 3.04 -4.15 -0.92
N GLU A 71 3.98 -4.52 -0.05
CA GLU A 71 5.24 -3.78 0.15
C GLU A 71 6.04 -3.68 -1.13
N GLN A 72 6.32 -4.81 -1.77
CA GLN A 72 7.09 -4.86 -3.01
C GLN A 72 6.38 -4.15 -4.16
N GLY A 73 5.06 -4.32 -4.26
CA GLY A 73 4.24 -3.65 -5.28
C GLY A 73 4.21 -2.14 -5.10
N ALA A 74 4.07 -1.65 -3.86
CA ALA A 74 4.07 -0.22 -3.55
C ALA A 74 5.41 0.45 -3.90
N VAL A 75 6.53 -0.18 -3.50
CA VAL A 75 7.88 0.34 -3.81
C VAL A 75 8.14 0.31 -5.32
N PHE A 76 7.77 -0.77 -6.01
CA PHE A 76 7.92 -0.87 -7.46
C PHE A 76 7.13 0.22 -8.18
N CYS A 77 5.86 0.44 -7.78
CA CYS A 77 5.02 1.48 -8.36
C CYS A 77 5.54 2.89 -8.06
N PHE A 78 6.07 3.12 -6.85
CA PHE A 78 6.67 4.39 -6.48
C PHE A 78 7.85 4.71 -7.40
N HIS A 79 8.79 3.78 -7.54
CA HIS A 79 9.93 3.93 -8.45
C HIS A 79 9.49 4.16 -9.90
N ALA A 80 8.54 3.35 -10.41
CA ALA A 80 8.02 3.48 -11.76
C ALA A 80 7.40 4.87 -12.02
N LEU A 81 6.71 5.43 -11.02
CA LEU A 81 6.14 6.78 -11.12
C LEU A 81 7.19 7.88 -11.01
N CYS A 82 8.23 7.73 -10.19
CA CYS A 82 9.37 8.64 -10.20
C CYS A 82 9.98 8.74 -11.61
N VAL A 83 10.28 7.60 -12.22
CA VAL A 83 10.79 7.53 -13.60
C VAL A 83 9.80 8.09 -14.63
N TYR A 84 8.51 7.82 -14.45
CA TYR A 84 7.48 8.36 -15.35
C TYR A 84 7.41 9.88 -15.29
N PHE A 85 7.45 10.46 -14.09
CA PHE A 85 7.39 11.90 -13.89
C PHE A 85 8.64 12.60 -14.45
N GLU A 86 9.82 12.06 -14.23
CA GLU A 86 11.07 12.57 -14.82
C GLU A 86 11.01 12.65 -16.35
N LYS A 87 10.42 11.62 -16.99
CA LYS A 87 10.34 11.58 -18.45
C LYS A 87 9.21 12.43 -19.07
N HIS A 88 8.10 12.60 -18.35
CA HIS A 88 6.88 13.13 -18.94
C HIS A 88 6.33 14.39 -18.25
N LYS A 89 6.88 14.79 -17.11
CA LYS A 89 6.40 15.92 -16.32
C LYS A 89 7.53 16.92 -16.05
N LYS A 90 7.15 18.15 -15.75
CA LYS A 90 8.09 19.21 -15.33
C LYS A 90 8.39 19.15 -13.82
N THR A 91 7.56 18.48 -13.06
CA THR A 91 7.63 18.33 -11.61
C THR A 91 7.99 16.88 -11.29
N SER A 92 8.73 16.65 -10.21
CA SER A 92 9.00 15.31 -9.73
C SER A 92 7.74 14.65 -9.12
N PHE A 93 7.76 13.34 -8.96
CA PHE A 93 6.66 12.65 -8.29
C PHE A 93 6.57 13.04 -6.82
N LEU A 94 7.70 13.27 -6.16
CA LEU A 94 7.74 13.77 -4.78
C LEU A 94 7.12 15.17 -4.67
N GLU A 95 7.40 16.09 -5.62
CA GLU A 95 6.69 17.37 -5.67
C GLU A 95 5.19 17.22 -5.87
N TYR A 96 4.75 16.23 -6.64
CA TYR A 96 3.32 15.93 -6.77
C TYR A 96 2.72 15.46 -5.45
N LEU A 97 3.41 14.60 -4.71
CA LEU A 97 2.92 14.03 -3.45
C LEU A 97 2.95 15.04 -2.30
N PHE A 98 4.02 15.80 -2.17
CA PHE A 98 4.31 16.63 -1.01
C PHE A 98 4.32 18.14 -1.29
N GLY A 99 4.21 18.55 -2.55
CA GLY A 99 4.38 19.94 -2.92
C GLY A 99 5.85 20.36 -3.03
N ARG A 100 6.06 21.66 -3.16
CA ARG A 100 7.39 22.27 -3.22
C ARG A 100 7.77 22.84 -1.87
N GLN A 101 9.07 22.91 -1.61
CA GLN A 101 9.58 23.71 -0.52
C GLN A 101 9.15 25.18 -0.71
N SER A 102 8.87 25.82 0.40
CA SER A 102 8.50 27.24 0.45
C SER A 102 9.49 27.98 1.31
N GLU A 103 9.94 29.11 0.83
CA GLU A 103 10.80 30.01 1.57
C GLU A 103 9.93 30.92 2.45
N LEU A 104 10.12 30.83 3.76
CA LEU A 104 9.37 31.58 4.76
C LEU A 104 10.31 32.45 5.59
N PRO A 105 9.89 33.67 6.00
CA PRO A 105 10.65 34.48 6.94
C PRO A 105 10.96 33.69 8.22
N TYR A 106 12.21 33.73 8.66
CA TYR A 106 12.64 33.06 9.89
C TYR A 106 13.22 34.08 10.87
N HIS A 107 12.67 34.08 12.06
CA HIS A 107 13.10 35.02 13.11
C HIS A 107 13.94 34.29 14.14
N MET A 108 15.25 34.53 14.08
CA MET A 108 16.20 33.97 15.03
C MET A 108 15.92 34.47 16.45
N PHE A 109 16.12 33.61 17.43
CA PHE A 109 16.06 33.95 18.86
C PHE A 109 14.80 34.66 19.32
N THR A 110 13.65 34.39 18.73
CA THR A 110 12.36 35.08 18.94
C THR A 110 11.97 35.24 20.42
N ASN A 111 12.43 34.30 21.29
CA ASN A 111 12.11 34.29 22.71
C ASN A 111 13.28 34.77 23.60
N ALA A 112 14.35 35.32 23.00
CA ALA A 112 15.46 35.84 23.76
C ALA A 112 15.17 37.27 24.24
N VAL A 113 15.31 37.51 25.55
CA VAL A 113 15.01 38.81 26.16
C VAL A 113 16.08 39.87 25.84
N PHE A 114 17.31 39.42 25.63
CA PHE A 114 18.45 40.30 25.35
C PHE A 114 19.29 39.74 24.19
N PHE A 115 18.74 39.81 23.00
CA PHE A 115 19.50 39.49 21.78
C PHE A 115 19.51 40.69 20.87
N GLU A 116 20.70 41.30 20.75
CA GLU A 116 20.94 42.29 19.71
C GLU A 116 21.42 41.56 18.45
N GLN A 117 20.59 41.62 17.43
CA GLN A 117 20.93 40.99 16.16
C GLN A 117 21.91 41.87 15.40
N ASP A 118 23.17 41.51 15.46
CA ASP A 118 24.17 42.11 14.55
C ASP A 118 23.87 41.74 13.10
N PRO A 119 24.13 42.64 12.14
CA PRO A 119 23.90 42.33 10.72
C PRO A 119 24.80 41.15 10.31
N HIS A 120 24.16 40.00 10.15
CA HIS A 120 24.88 38.77 9.75
C HIS A 120 25.28 38.85 8.28
N LYS A 121 26.42 38.27 7.93
CA LYS A 121 26.85 38.15 6.53
C LYS A 121 25.93 37.20 5.78
N ASN A 122 25.76 37.46 4.48
CA ASN A 122 24.99 36.54 3.61
C ASN A 122 25.63 35.16 3.69
N CYS A 123 24.81 34.19 4.02
CA CYS A 123 25.18 32.76 4.12
C CYS A 123 24.00 31.85 3.83
N ASP A 124 24.31 30.60 3.57
CA ASP A 124 23.39 29.52 3.40
C ASP A 124 23.76 28.42 4.39
N PHE A 125 22.78 27.85 5.06
CA PHE A 125 22.96 26.78 6.00
C PHE A 125 21.93 25.68 5.71
N VAL A 126 22.39 24.50 5.30
CA VAL A 126 21.54 23.34 5.06
C VAL A 126 21.56 22.47 6.31
N LEU A 127 20.44 22.43 7.03
CA LEU A 127 20.29 21.63 8.23
C LEU A 127 19.98 20.18 7.87
N SER A 128 19.07 20.00 6.95
CA SER A 128 18.63 18.69 6.46
C SER A 128 18.06 18.82 5.02
N PRO A 129 17.81 17.73 4.32
CA PRO A 129 17.11 17.79 3.03
C PRO A 129 15.74 18.48 3.07
N CYS A 130 15.14 18.59 4.25
CA CYS A 130 13.83 19.21 4.46
C CYS A 130 13.93 20.69 4.90
N HIS A 131 15.09 21.13 5.41
CA HIS A 131 15.26 22.45 5.99
C HIS A 131 16.59 23.11 5.55
N ALA A 132 16.48 24.22 4.87
CA ALA A 132 17.61 25.08 4.55
C ALA A 132 17.34 26.51 5.03
N TYR A 133 18.36 27.19 5.50
CA TYR A 133 18.28 28.56 6.03
C TYR A 133 19.16 29.47 5.20
N HIS A 134 18.64 30.64 4.89
CA HIS A 134 19.33 31.63 4.08
C HIS A 134 19.35 32.97 4.81
N CYS A 135 20.52 33.57 4.93
CA CYS A 135 20.65 34.93 5.41
C CYS A 135 20.99 35.86 4.23
N ARG A 136 20.18 36.88 4.02
CA ARG A 136 20.40 37.89 2.99
C ARG A 136 20.21 39.28 3.61
N ASN A 137 21.26 40.07 3.64
CA ASN A 137 21.28 41.42 4.23
C ASN A 137 20.83 41.48 5.70
N GLY A 138 21.11 40.42 6.47
CA GLY A 138 20.70 40.30 7.88
C GLY A 138 19.31 39.75 8.08
N GLU A 139 18.51 39.54 7.03
CA GLU A 139 17.20 38.88 7.09
C GLU A 139 17.37 37.38 6.85
N TRP A 140 16.72 36.60 7.71
CA TRP A 140 16.75 35.14 7.62
C TRP A 140 15.47 34.60 7.05
N THR A 141 15.60 33.60 6.18
CA THR A 141 14.51 32.81 5.64
C THR A 141 14.81 31.34 5.85
N CYS A 142 13.76 30.53 5.97
CA CYS A 142 13.82 29.09 6.03
C CYS A 142 13.08 28.51 4.83
N GLU A 143 13.77 27.70 4.05
CA GLU A 143 13.20 26.89 3.01
C GLU A 143 12.76 25.54 3.61
N THR A 144 11.46 25.26 3.60
CA THR A 144 10.88 24.08 4.23
C THR A 144 9.65 23.61 3.50
N TYR A 145 9.25 22.36 3.74
CA TYR A 145 7.97 21.83 3.31
C TYR A 145 6.86 22.30 4.26
N PHE A 146 5.62 22.36 3.76
CA PHE A 146 4.46 22.58 4.62
C PHE A 146 4.30 21.45 5.64
N ASP A 147 3.63 21.76 6.75
CA ASP A 147 3.36 20.79 7.82
C ASP A 147 2.59 19.56 7.30
N TYR A 148 3.25 18.42 7.35
CA TYR A 148 2.69 17.10 7.04
C TYR A 148 2.48 16.25 8.30
N SER A 149 2.21 16.86 9.43
CA SER A 149 1.94 16.16 10.70
C SER A 149 0.84 15.10 10.58
N LYS A 150 -0.12 15.30 9.66
CA LYS A 150 -1.20 14.35 9.35
C LYS A 150 -0.92 13.47 8.12
N GLY A 151 0.29 13.52 7.60
CA GLY A 151 0.69 12.83 6.38
C GLY A 151 0.09 13.40 5.09
N SER A 152 0.57 12.90 3.95
CA SER A 152 0.12 13.33 2.63
C SER A 152 -1.14 12.56 2.20
N LYS A 153 -2.25 13.27 1.99
CA LYS A 153 -3.48 12.69 1.44
C LYS A 153 -3.27 12.08 0.04
N ARG A 154 -2.41 12.71 -0.79
CA ARG A 154 -2.11 12.20 -2.14
C ARG A 154 -1.34 10.88 -2.09
N LEU A 155 -0.42 10.75 -1.14
CA LEU A 155 0.31 9.51 -0.90
C LEU A 155 -0.64 8.43 -0.36
N GLY A 156 -1.55 8.77 0.54
CA GLY A 156 -2.59 7.86 1.02
C GLY A 156 -3.46 7.32 -0.11
N LEU A 157 -3.96 8.20 -1.00
CA LEU A 157 -4.71 7.80 -2.19
C LEU A 157 -3.88 6.91 -3.14
N PHE A 158 -2.61 7.21 -3.31
CA PHE A 158 -1.69 6.41 -4.12
C PHE A 158 -1.58 4.97 -3.57
N LEU A 159 -1.31 4.81 -2.27
CA LEU A 159 -1.20 3.50 -1.63
C LEU A 159 -2.54 2.74 -1.66
N LYS A 160 -3.66 3.42 -1.39
CA LYS A 160 -5.00 2.83 -1.47
C LYS A 160 -5.32 2.35 -2.89
N THR A 161 -4.90 3.10 -3.92
CA THR A 161 -5.10 2.69 -5.32
C THR A 161 -4.28 1.44 -5.67
N ILE A 162 -3.07 1.32 -5.15
CA ILE A 162 -2.23 0.12 -5.34
C ILE A 162 -2.89 -1.08 -4.69
N ASP A 163 -3.35 -0.96 -3.44
CA ASP A 163 -4.07 -2.00 -2.74
C ASP A 163 -5.28 -2.46 -3.56
N GLN A 164 -6.15 -1.54 -3.96
CA GLN A 164 -7.31 -1.82 -4.81
C GLN A 164 -6.95 -2.59 -6.08
N LYS A 165 -5.96 -2.10 -6.83
CA LYS A 165 -5.56 -2.72 -8.09
C LYS A 165 -4.91 -4.10 -7.89
N LEU A 166 -4.12 -4.28 -6.83
CA LEU A 166 -3.55 -5.57 -6.49
C LEU A 166 -4.62 -6.60 -6.15
N ARG A 167 -5.66 -6.23 -5.39
CA ARG A 167 -6.79 -7.11 -5.11
C ARG A 167 -7.46 -7.61 -6.41
N ILE A 168 -7.70 -6.70 -7.36
CA ILE A 168 -8.30 -7.06 -8.66
C ILE A 168 -7.37 -7.98 -9.45
N LEU A 169 -6.08 -7.66 -9.53
CA LEU A 169 -5.11 -8.40 -10.33
C LEU A 169 -4.75 -9.78 -9.76
N THR A 170 -4.94 -9.97 -8.46
CA THR A 170 -4.69 -11.25 -7.77
C THR A 170 -5.96 -12.06 -7.50
N ASP A 171 -7.11 -11.56 -7.96
CA ASP A 171 -8.43 -12.18 -7.68
C ASP A 171 -8.63 -12.43 -6.18
N TYR A 172 -8.23 -11.41 -5.39
CA TYR A 172 -8.34 -11.44 -3.95
C TYR A 172 -9.75 -11.10 -3.57
N GLY A 173 -10.76 -11.55 -3.50
CA GLY A 173 -12.09 -11.10 -3.08
C GLY A 173 -12.09 -9.69 -2.44
N HIS A 174 -13.21 -9.11 -2.19
CA HIS A 174 -13.36 -7.82 -1.51
C HIS A 174 -12.71 -6.62 -2.24
N PRO A 175 -13.26 -6.22 -3.39
CA PRO A 175 -12.76 -5.06 -4.13
C PRO A 175 -13.03 -3.76 -3.36
N LEU A 176 -12.05 -2.85 -3.34
CA LEU A 176 -12.23 -1.50 -2.82
C LEU A 176 -12.89 -0.60 -3.87
N LYS A 177 -13.57 0.47 -3.42
CA LYS A 177 -14.12 1.50 -4.32
C LYS A 177 -12.99 2.21 -5.07
N GLU A 178 -13.29 2.64 -6.30
CA GLU A 178 -12.31 3.36 -7.11
C GLU A 178 -11.87 4.66 -6.42
N THR A 179 -10.56 4.91 -6.48
CA THR A 179 -9.95 6.10 -5.94
C THR A 179 -9.84 7.19 -7.00
N GLU A 180 -10.02 8.46 -6.62
CA GLU A 180 -9.97 9.60 -7.52
C GLU A 180 -8.53 10.08 -7.80
N LEU A 181 -7.69 9.20 -8.33
CA LEU A 181 -6.40 9.62 -8.85
C LEU A 181 -6.52 10.12 -10.31
N PRO A 182 -5.68 11.07 -10.73
CA PRO A 182 -5.62 11.51 -12.13
C PRO A 182 -5.43 10.33 -13.10
N LYS A 183 -6.18 10.32 -14.21
CA LYS A 183 -6.18 9.22 -15.18
C LYS A 183 -4.78 8.82 -15.66
N TYR A 184 -3.89 9.78 -15.85
CA TYR A 184 -2.51 9.48 -16.30
C TYR A 184 -1.69 8.72 -15.24
N ILE A 185 -1.93 8.99 -13.94
CA ILE A 185 -1.31 8.24 -12.85
C ILE A 185 -1.89 6.84 -12.79
N GLN A 186 -3.22 6.70 -12.91
CA GLN A 186 -3.87 5.39 -12.94
C GLN A 186 -3.32 4.51 -14.07
N GLN A 187 -3.18 5.05 -15.29
CA GLN A 187 -2.62 4.34 -16.43
C GLN A 187 -1.15 3.93 -16.20
N ALA A 188 -0.34 4.81 -15.61
CA ALA A 188 1.04 4.50 -15.27
C ALA A 188 1.13 3.41 -14.20
N LEU A 189 0.23 3.44 -13.20
CA LEU A 189 0.11 2.40 -12.18
C LEU A 189 -0.31 1.06 -12.77
N ASP A 190 -1.30 1.03 -13.66
CA ASP A 190 -1.75 -0.21 -14.30
C ASP A 190 -0.61 -0.89 -15.05
N LYS A 191 0.18 -0.10 -15.77
CA LYS A 191 1.36 -0.60 -16.47
C LYS A 191 2.42 -1.13 -15.49
N ALA A 192 2.74 -0.36 -14.46
CA ALA A 192 3.74 -0.74 -13.46
C ALA A 192 3.35 -2.02 -12.70
N LEU A 193 2.09 -2.15 -12.29
CA LEU A 193 1.60 -3.34 -11.61
C LEU A 193 1.58 -4.57 -12.50
N ALA A 194 1.21 -4.43 -13.78
CA ALA A 194 1.26 -5.53 -14.73
C ALA A 194 2.70 -6.03 -14.91
N GLU A 195 3.67 -5.12 -15.06
CA GLU A 195 5.09 -5.42 -15.18
C GLU A 195 5.63 -6.11 -13.91
N PHE A 196 5.32 -5.56 -12.75
CA PHE A 196 5.69 -6.14 -11.44
C PHE A 196 5.20 -7.58 -11.27
N LEU A 197 3.92 -7.85 -11.56
CA LEU A 197 3.36 -9.20 -11.44
C LEU A 197 3.95 -10.16 -12.46
N GLU A 198 4.28 -9.68 -13.65
CA GLU A 198 4.92 -10.50 -14.68
C GLU A 198 6.36 -10.87 -14.31
N GLU A 199 7.14 -9.92 -13.75
CA GLU A 199 8.47 -10.19 -13.22
C GLU A 199 8.40 -11.22 -12.08
N ARG A 200 7.44 -11.06 -11.16
CA ARG A 200 7.23 -12.01 -10.07
C ARG A 200 6.87 -13.41 -10.57
N ARG A 201 6.01 -13.52 -11.58
CA ARG A 201 5.68 -14.80 -12.23
C ARG A 201 6.90 -15.42 -12.89
N ARG A 202 7.71 -14.64 -13.59
CA ARG A 202 8.98 -15.11 -14.20
C ARG A 202 9.98 -15.58 -13.16
N ALA A 203 10.10 -14.87 -12.05
CA ALA A 203 10.98 -15.25 -10.93
C ALA A 203 10.52 -16.54 -10.23
N ALA A 204 9.20 -16.75 -10.12
CA ALA A 204 8.61 -17.95 -9.53
C ALA A 204 8.58 -19.16 -10.49
N ALA A 205 8.73 -18.94 -11.81
CA ALA A 205 8.75 -20.02 -12.77
C ALA A 205 9.94 -20.95 -12.50
N PRO A 206 9.72 -22.30 -12.48
CA PRO A 206 10.80 -23.24 -12.29
C PRO A 206 11.84 -23.04 -13.39
N LYS A 207 13.08 -22.78 -12.99
CA LYS A 207 14.18 -22.68 -13.95
C LYS A 207 14.17 -23.94 -14.81
N PRO A 208 14.16 -23.84 -16.15
CA PRO A 208 14.20 -24.99 -17.01
C PRO A 208 15.44 -25.82 -16.63
N LYS A 209 15.20 -27.07 -16.19
CA LYS A 209 16.30 -27.97 -15.91
C LYS A 209 17.11 -28.10 -17.19
N PRO A 210 18.42 -27.90 -17.18
CA PRO A 210 19.23 -28.12 -18.37
C PRO A 210 18.97 -29.54 -18.84
N ILE A 211 18.45 -29.67 -20.07
CA ILE A 211 18.23 -30.98 -20.67
C ILE A 211 19.62 -31.55 -20.95
N GLN A 212 20.11 -32.41 -20.10
CA GLN A 212 21.32 -33.18 -20.35
C GLN A 212 20.96 -34.27 -21.34
N PHE A 213 21.32 -34.05 -22.58
CA PHE A 213 21.24 -35.09 -23.60
C PHE A 213 22.32 -36.12 -23.27
N ASP A 214 21.89 -37.30 -22.87
CA ASP A 214 22.79 -38.42 -22.69
C ASP A 214 23.14 -38.98 -24.09
N LEU A 215 24.24 -38.46 -24.64
CA LEU A 215 24.72 -38.84 -25.96
C LEU A 215 25.12 -40.33 -26.04
N SER A 216 25.33 -41.00 -24.87
CA SER A 216 25.66 -42.41 -24.85
C SER A 216 24.49 -43.31 -25.25
N ARG A 217 23.25 -42.82 -25.13
CA ARG A 217 22.04 -43.53 -25.55
C ARG A 217 21.67 -43.33 -27.03
N LEU A 218 22.27 -42.35 -27.71
CA LEU A 218 21.97 -42.09 -29.12
C LEU A 218 22.29 -43.25 -30.02
N GLN A 219 23.36 -44.01 -29.72
CA GLN A 219 23.72 -45.18 -30.48
C GLN A 219 22.68 -46.30 -30.31
N ASN A 220 22.17 -46.50 -29.10
CA ASN A 220 21.14 -47.51 -28.81
C ASN A 220 19.80 -47.17 -29.47
N ILE A 221 19.46 -45.85 -29.52
CA ILE A 221 18.24 -45.37 -30.18
C ILE A 221 18.34 -45.53 -31.67
N ARG A 222 19.52 -45.27 -32.27
CA ARG A 222 19.74 -45.51 -33.71
C ARG A 222 19.64 -47.00 -34.05
N GLN A 223 20.25 -47.88 -33.26
CA GLN A 223 20.15 -49.34 -33.48
C GLN A 223 18.71 -49.85 -33.31
N ALA A 224 17.96 -49.32 -32.31
CA ALA A 224 16.56 -49.66 -32.16
C ALA A 224 15.68 -49.14 -33.32
N ALA A 225 15.98 -47.96 -33.85
CA ALA A 225 15.30 -47.41 -35.02
C ALA A 225 15.59 -48.23 -36.29
N ASP A 226 16.82 -48.61 -36.51
CA ASP A 226 17.20 -49.46 -37.65
C ASP A 226 16.54 -50.86 -37.57
N THR A 227 16.52 -51.52 -36.40
CA THR A 227 15.82 -52.79 -36.22
C THR A 227 14.28 -52.64 -36.35
N THR A 228 13.70 -51.51 -35.97
CA THR A 228 12.27 -51.25 -36.16
C THR A 228 11.97 -51.01 -37.63
N ARG A 229 12.82 -50.27 -38.32
CA ARG A 229 12.70 -50.03 -39.76
C ARG A 229 12.76 -51.31 -40.56
N ASP A 230 13.70 -52.24 -40.22
CA ASP A 230 13.84 -53.52 -40.90
C ASP A 230 12.64 -54.44 -40.61
N LYS A 231 12.00 -54.34 -39.44
CA LYS A 231 10.76 -55.05 -39.12
C LYS A 231 9.51 -54.49 -39.81
N LEU A 232 9.50 -53.17 -40.10
CA LEU A 232 8.38 -52.52 -40.79
C LEU A 232 8.44 -52.70 -42.31
N LEU A 233 9.54 -53.19 -42.85
CA LEU A 233 9.70 -53.47 -44.29
C LEU A 233 9.20 -54.88 -44.70
N VAL A 234 8.66 -55.66 -43.73
CA VAL A 234 8.07 -56.97 -43.97
C VAL A 234 6.64 -56.96 -43.43
N ASP A 235 5.68 -57.04 -44.37
CA ASP A 235 4.24 -57.25 -44.23
C ASP A 235 3.35 -56.00 -44.21
N GLU A 236 2.91 -55.65 -45.44
CA GLU A 236 1.57 -55.15 -45.70
C GLU A 236 0.58 -56.30 -45.60
N ASP A 237 -0.24 -56.32 -44.54
CA ASP A 237 -1.63 -56.81 -44.63
C ASP A 237 -2.49 -56.36 -43.46
N VAL A 238 -3.45 -55.58 -43.79
CA VAL A 238 -4.83 -55.36 -43.32
C VAL A 238 -5.20 -55.84 -41.91
N THR A 239 -5.69 -54.98 -41.02
CA THR A 239 -7.08 -55.01 -40.48
C THR A 239 -7.41 -53.89 -39.47
N GLN A 240 -8.49 -53.26 -39.75
CA GLN A 240 -9.49 -52.45 -39.00
C GLN A 240 -9.33 -52.13 -37.48
N GLU A 241 -9.63 -50.86 -37.23
CA GLU A 241 -9.98 -50.21 -35.95
C GLU A 241 -11.09 -50.89 -35.13
N PRO A 242 -11.14 -50.67 -33.81
CA PRO A 242 -12.34 -50.03 -33.26
C PRO A 242 -12.06 -48.91 -32.22
N GLU A 243 -12.95 -47.90 -32.28
CA GLU A 243 -13.02 -46.71 -31.39
C GLU A 243 -13.28 -47.07 -29.89
N PRO A 244 -12.78 -46.29 -28.92
CA PRO A 244 -13.14 -46.42 -27.51
C PRO A 244 -14.33 -45.53 -27.12
N PRO A 245 -15.09 -45.91 -26.07
CA PRO A 245 -16.35 -45.30 -25.73
C PRO A 245 -16.24 -44.01 -24.90
N VAL A 246 -17.19 -43.13 -25.19
CA VAL A 246 -17.44 -41.87 -24.48
C VAL A 246 -17.97 -42.14 -23.07
N VAL A 247 -17.33 -41.54 -22.03
CA VAL A 247 -17.83 -41.55 -20.66
C VAL A 247 -18.45 -40.20 -20.35
N ALA A 248 -19.74 -40.22 -19.94
CA ALA A 248 -20.55 -39.10 -19.58
C ALA A 248 -20.14 -38.44 -18.26
N ALA A 249 -20.22 -37.11 -18.19
CA ALA A 249 -20.05 -36.32 -17.00
C ALA A 249 -21.28 -36.39 -16.07
N PRO A 250 -21.09 -36.31 -14.74
CA PRO A 250 -22.22 -36.27 -13.82
C PRO A 250 -22.78 -34.84 -13.65
N THR A 251 -24.10 -34.80 -13.58
CA THR A 251 -25.00 -33.67 -13.35
C THR A 251 -24.83 -33.12 -11.90
N PRO A 252 -24.82 -31.82 -11.66
CA PRO A 252 -24.85 -31.25 -10.32
C PRO A 252 -26.24 -31.32 -9.68
N ALA A 253 -26.24 -31.58 -8.36
CA ALA A 253 -27.41 -31.59 -7.52
C ALA A 253 -27.86 -30.17 -7.14
N PRO A 254 -29.16 -29.96 -6.79
CA PRO A 254 -29.73 -28.61 -6.65
C PRO A 254 -29.42 -27.95 -5.31
N GLU A 255 -29.15 -26.65 -5.38
CA GLU A 255 -29.05 -25.72 -4.23
C GLU A 255 -30.45 -25.53 -3.58
N PRO A 256 -30.51 -25.31 -2.27
CA PRO A 256 -31.74 -24.93 -1.60
C PRO A 256 -32.00 -23.43 -1.79
N GLU A 257 -33.23 -23.16 -2.22
CA GLU A 257 -33.82 -21.84 -2.35
C GLU A 257 -33.87 -21.12 -0.99
N HIS A 258 -33.27 -19.95 -0.90
CA HIS A 258 -33.51 -19.00 0.17
C HIS A 258 -34.52 -17.95 -0.28
N THR A 259 -35.60 -17.91 0.44
CA THR A 259 -36.68 -16.92 0.39
C THR A 259 -36.14 -15.52 0.74
N PRO A 260 -36.61 -14.45 0.09
CA PRO A 260 -36.19 -13.09 0.43
C PRO A 260 -36.91 -12.62 1.70
N ALA A 261 -36.13 -12.27 2.71
CA ALA A 261 -36.60 -11.56 3.89
C ALA A 261 -36.08 -10.13 3.87
N GLN A 262 -36.99 -9.21 3.72
CA GLN A 262 -37.14 -7.84 4.22
C GLN A 262 -35.86 -7.07 4.70
N ASP A 263 -35.76 -5.82 4.22
CA ASP A 263 -35.06 -4.65 4.75
C ASP A 263 -34.56 -4.82 6.18
N SER A 264 -33.41 -5.41 6.36
CA SER A 264 -32.74 -5.46 7.66
C SER A 264 -31.76 -4.28 7.76
N ARG A 265 -32.32 -3.14 8.09
CA ARG A 265 -31.54 -2.01 8.57
C ARG A 265 -30.96 -2.34 9.94
N LEU A 266 -29.77 -1.85 10.19
CA LEU A 266 -29.13 -1.96 11.49
C LEU A 266 -30.05 -1.47 12.62
N SER A 267 -30.07 -2.16 13.74
CA SER A 267 -30.80 -1.73 14.94
C SER A 267 -30.18 -0.45 15.53
N GLU A 268 -30.93 0.26 16.36
CA GLU A 268 -30.42 1.44 17.07
C GLU A 268 -29.14 1.14 17.87
N THR A 269 -29.05 -0.06 18.44
CA THR A 269 -27.88 -0.48 19.23
C THR A 269 -26.65 -0.68 18.34
N GLU A 270 -26.81 -1.28 17.18
CA GLU A 270 -25.75 -1.49 16.21
C GLU A 270 -25.28 -0.18 15.59
N THR A 271 -26.22 0.70 15.26
CA THR A 271 -25.92 2.04 14.78
C THR A 271 -25.13 2.86 15.81
N ALA A 272 -25.54 2.81 17.07
CA ALA A 272 -24.83 3.50 18.16
C ALA A 272 -23.45 2.90 18.42
N PHE A 273 -23.31 1.58 18.32
CA PHE A 273 -22.05 0.90 18.48
C PHE A 273 -21.07 1.24 17.36
N LEU A 274 -21.52 1.24 16.11
CA LEU A 274 -20.70 1.65 14.95
C LEU A 274 -20.23 3.11 15.05
N ARG A 275 -21.10 4.01 15.55
CA ARG A 275 -20.70 5.39 15.82
C ARG A 275 -19.61 5.48 16.90
N CYS A 276 -19.73 4.70 17.97
CA CYS A 276 -18.67 4.65 18.99
C CYS A 276 -17.33 4.19 18.41
N LEU A 277 -17.32 3.22 17.51
CA LEU A 277 -16.10 2.75 16.84
C LEU A 277 -15.51 3.80 15.90
N LEU A 278 -16.35 4.52 15.14
CA LEU A 278 -15.91 5.59 14.25
C LEU A 278 -15.31 6.77 15.01
N ASP A 279 -15.95 7.16 16.11
CA ASP A 279 -15.55 8.31 16.93
C ASP A 279 -14.45 7.97 17.95
N GLY A 280 -14.09 6.68 18.08
CA GLY A 280 -13.13 6.20 19.09
C GLY A 280 -13.62 6.37 20.53
N THR A 281 -14.96 6.41 20.72
CA THR A 281 -15.56 6.59 22.04
C THR A 281 -15.81 5.25 22.75
N PRO A 282 -15.79 5.22 24.12
CA PRO A 282 -16.01 3.98 24.84
C PRO A 282 -17.44 3.45 24.67
N TYR A 283 -17.56 2.18 24.28
CA TYR A 283 -18.83 1.48 24.04
C TYR A 283 -19.28 0.57 25.18
N ALA A 284 -18.47 0.44 26.25
CA ALA A 284 -18.74 -0.48 27.35
C ALA A 284 -20.07 -0.19 28.08
N ASP A 285 -20.42 1.08 28.24
CA ASP A 285 -21.68 1.47 28.90
C ASP A 285 -22.88 1.20 28.02
N LEU A 286 -22.76 1.33 26.69
CA LEU A 286 -23.80 0.97 25.73
C LEU A 286 -24.15 -0.52 25.84
N LEU A 287 -23.14 -1.39 25.87
CA LEU A 287 -23.31 -2.84 25.99
C LEU A 287 -24.00 -3.24 27.28
N ARG A 288 -23.60 -2.60 28.40
CA ARG A 288 -24.20 -2.84 29.74
C ARG A 288 -25.65 -2.41 29.77
N GLN A 289 -25.99 -1.24 29.24
CA GLN A 289 -27.36 -0.71 29.24
C GLN A 289 -28.32 -1.56 28.39
N ARG A 290 -27.84 -2.08 27.28
CA ARG A 290 -28.65 -2.89 26.35
C ARG A 290 -28.55 -4.39 26.62
N ASN A 291 -27.72 -4.82 27.57
CA ASN A 291 -27.47 -6.22 27.95
C ASN A 291 -27.14 -7.11 26.74
N VAL A 292 -26.28 -6.63 25.85
CA VAL A 292 -25.87 -7.32 24.63
C VAL A 292 -24.41 -7.77 24.76
N MET A 293 -24.13 -9.00 24.33
CA MET A 293 -22.75 -9.51 24.29
C MET A 293 -22.01 -8.93 23.07
N LEU A 294 -20.79 -8.48 23.29
CA LEU A 294 -19.96 -7.83 22.27
C LEU A 294 -19.76 -8.71 21.03
N SER A 295 -19.43 -10.00 21.21
CA SER A 295 -19.24 -10.91 20.10
C SER A 295 -20.49 -11.09 19.23
N VAL A 296 -21.65 -11.25 19.88
CA VAL A 296 -22.92 -11.40 19.18
C VAL A 296 -23.31 -10.14 18.39
N LEU A 297 -23.04 -8.97 18.99
CA LEU A 297 -23.29 -7.68 18.33
C LEU A 297 -22.41 -7.51 17.08
N VAL A 298 -21.13 -7.82 17.22
CA VAL A 298 -20.16 -7.70 16.11
C VAL A 298 -20.50 -8.70 15.00
N ASP A 299 -20.80 -9.95 15.35
CA ASP A 299 -21.17 -10.97 14.37
C ASP A 299 -22.43 -10.57 13.59
N HIS A 300 -23.45 -10.05 14.28
CA HIS A 300 -24.69 -9.62 13.64
C HIS A 300 -24.50 -8.38 12.75
N ILE A 301 -23.67 -7.42 13.16
CA ILE A 301 -23.33 -6.26 12.32
C ILE A 301 -22.60 -6.72 11.05
N ASN A 302 -21.59 -7.60 11.20
CA ASN A 302 -20.85 -8.12 10.06
C ASN A 302 -21.76 -8.90 9.11
N GLU A 303 -22.68 -9.70 9.62
CA GLU A 303 -23.65 -10.45 8.81
C GLU A 303 -24.62 -9.50 8.09
N THR A 304 -25.14 -8.49 8.79
CA THR A 304 -26.07 -7.51 8.21
C THR A 304 -25.44 -6.65 7.13
N LEU A 305 -24.18 -6.26 7.32
CA LEU A 305 -23.45 -5.42 6.37
C LEU A 305 -22.72 -6.22 5.29
N PHE A 306 -22.74 -7.54 5.37
CA PHE A 306 -22.05 -8.40 4.41
C PHE A 306 -22.55 -8.21 2.97
N ASP A 307 -23.86 -8.01 2.79
CA ASP A 307 -24.46 -7.80 1.46
C ASP A 307 -24.03 -6.44 0.85
N ASP A 308 -23.77 -5.43 1.69
CA ASP A 308 -23.38 -4.09 1.24
C ASP A 308 -21.88 -3.98 0.98
N PHE A 309 -21.07 -4.64 1.79
CA PHE A 309 -19.60 -4.52 1.76
C PHE A 309 -18.89 -5.75 1.20
N GLY A 310 -19.56 -6.89 1.16
CA GLY A 310 -19.01 -8.17 0.69
C GLY A 310 -17.91 -8.73 1.60
N ASP A 311 -17.73 -8.17 2.80
CA ASP A 311 -16.72 -8.56 3.79
C ASP A 311 -17.13 -8.21 5.22
N THR A 312 -16.36 -8.70 6.18
CA THR A 312 -16.48 -8.28 7.58
C THR A 312 -16.05 -6.82 7.74
N VAL A 313 -16.89 -6.03 8.34
CA VAL A 313 -16.66 -4.59 8.55
C VAL A 313 -15.93 -4.33 9.87
N ILE A 314 -16.16 -5.18 10.87
CA ILE A 314 -15.53 -5.11 12.19
C ILE A 314 -14.68 -6.34 12.41
N LEU A 315 -13.40 -6.14 12.70
CA LEU A 315 -12.49 -7.20 13.16
C LEU A 315 -12.64 -7.37 14.66
N PHE A 316 -12.80 -8.62 15.10
CA PHE A 316 -12.89 -8.97 16.50
C PHE A 316 -12.20 -10.30 16.78
N ASP A 317 -11.08 -10.26 17.46
CA ASP A 317 -10.28 -11.43 17.85
C ASP A 317 -10.51 -11.89 19.29
N GLY A 318 -11.54 -11.34 19.93
CA GLY A 318 -11.94 -11.69 21.29
C GLY A 318 -11.66 -10.63 22.35
N ASP A 319 -10.80 -9.64 22.08
CA ASP A 319 -10.45 -8.58 23.02
C ASP A 319 -11.10 -7.23 22.67
N THR A 320 -10.72 -6.63 21.58
CA THR A 320 -11.20 -5.32 21.16
C THR A 320 -11.73 -5.35 19.73
N PRO A 321 -12.95 -4.85 19.47
CA PRO A 321 -13.45 -4.70 18.11
C PRO A 321 -12.79 -3.50 17.43
N GLU A 322 -12.31 -3.69 16.22
CA GLU A 322 -11.73 -2.64 15.39
C GLU A 322 -12.50 -2.53 14.06
N LEU A 323 -12.95 -1.33 13.74
CA LEU A 323 -13.52 -1.05 12.43
C LEU A 323 -12.41 -1.09 11.37
N ILE A 324 -12.65 -1.83 10.29
CA ILE A 324 -11.68 -1.88 9.18
C ILE A 324 -11.66 -0.51 8.51
N GLU A 325 -10.50 0.12 8.45
CA GLU A 325 -10.33 1.49 7.95
C GLU A 325 -10.79 1.65 6.49
N ASP A 326 -10.68 0.59 5.71
CA ASP A 326 -11.13 0.56 4.31
C ASP A 326 -12.65 0.83 4.17
N TYR A 327 -13.43 0.51 5.18
CA TYR A 327 -14.90 0.66 5.19
C TYR A 327 -15.39 1.81 6.06
N ALA A 328 -14.51 2.52 6.77
CA ALA A 328 -14.89 3.56 7.73
C ALA A 328 -15.69 4.70 7.09
N GLU A 329 -15.27 5.18 5.91
CA GLU A 329 -15.97 6.25 5.18
C GLU A 329 -17.36 5.79 4.69
N ASP A 330 -17.46 4.54 4.24
CA ASP A 330 -18.70 3.98 3.71
C ASP A 330 -19.70 3.67 4.82
N VAL A 331 -19.21 3.19 5.97
CA VAL A 331 -20.03 2.98 7.18
C VAL A 331 -20.54 4.32 7.71
N ALA A 332 -19.71 5.37 7.73
CA ALA A 332 -20.14 6.70 8.13
C ALA A 332 -21.27 7.22 7.22
N ALA A 333 -21.11 7.09 5.90
CA ALA A 333 -22.12 7.49 4.92
C ALA A 333 -23.44 6.69 5.07
N LEU A 334 -23.36 5.40 5.38
CA LEU A 334 -24.50 4.54 5.62
C LEU A 334 -25.26 4.98 6.89
N LEU A 335 -24.54 5.35 7.94
CA LEU A 335 -25.12 5.82 9.20
C LEU A 335 -25.76 7.21 9.08
N GLU A 336 -25.31 8.07 8.16
CA GLU A 336 -25.92 9.35 7.84
C GLU A 336 -27.22 9.21 7.04
N THR A 337 -27.28 8.18 6.19
CA THR A 337 -28.47 7.93 5.34
C THR A 337 -29.60 7.23 6.11
N SER A 338 -29.30 6.63 7.27
CA SER A 338 -30.24 5.87 8.11
C SER A 338 -30.93 6.72 9.18
N VAL A 339 -30.76 8.05 9.18
CA VAL A 339 -31.44 9.04 10.02
C VAL A 339 -32.53 9.74 9.18
#